data_e28a9f947b7cb3c2552e7c012083a75b
#
_entry.id   e28a9f947b7cb3c2552e7c012083a75b
#
_cell.length_a   1.000
_cell.length_b   1.000
_cell.length_c   1.000
_cell.angle_alpha   90.00
_cell.angle_beta   90.00
_cell.angle_gamma   90.00
#
_symmetry.space_group_name_H-M   'P 1'
#
loop_
_entity.id
_entity.type
_entity.pdbx_description
1 polymer ?
#
loop_
_entity_poly.entity_id
_entity_poly.type
_entity_poly.pdbx_seq_one_letter_code
_entity_poly.pdbx_strand_id
1 'polypeptide(L)'
;MEHHLLHLVGLGEVDGVPYGGAQAVNLKSIVWYQPAEFEKRGYAVPETWDEMIALADQIVAEGMTPFCFGMYSNGATGWLATDWMEDIMLRTGNGVDSYDAWVNHEIPFNDPIVKTAATYLSQIMHTDGYVVGGTDAIVSTFFGNAQDPMFERDSNGNPGCFMHRQASFIPGFWPEEAKAGLGTETTFFAFPQMDVVSDTVLGAGDMWAVLVNDEATQAVVDFMLSDQYWTGVAENWSGTSSTRITAHTGFDTSKYWSPVVAQQAEFLKAALQANVFRFDGSDNMPTEVGSGSFWVEMTELATQGPGYIDTALDNIEKSWP
;
A
#
# COMPACT_ATOMS: atom_id res chain seq x y z
N MET A 1 10.69 -22.11 16.78
CA MET A 1 11.12 -20.78 16.32
C MET A 1 11.55 -20.73 14.83
N GLU A 2 11.37 -21.82 14.08
CA GLU A 2 11.90 -21.92 12.69
C GLU A 2 10.90 -21.49 11.57
N HIS A 3 9.75 -20.92 11.90
CA HIS A 3 8.72 -20.56 10.91
C HIS A 3 8.35 -19.07 10.91
N HIS A 4 9.10 -18.21 11.61
CA HIS A 4 8.83 -16.77 11.64
C HIS A 4 9.64 -16.07 10.57
N LEU A 5 8.95 -15.48 9.66
CA LEU A 5 9.23 -14.37 8.76
C LEU A 5 10.67 -13.81 8.78
N LEU A 6 11.58 -14.48 8.11
CA LEU A 6 13.00 -14.06 8.04
C LEU A 6 13.18 -12.58 7.62
N HIS A 7 12.29 -12.02 6.80
CA HIS A 7 12.39 -10.62 6.36
C HIS A 7 11.80 -9.61 7.36
N LEU A 8 10.78 -9.97 8.15
CA LEU A 8 10.24 -9.08 9.17
C LEU A 8 10.96 -9.20 10.52
N VAL A 9 11.68 -10.28 10.75
CA VAL A 9 12.55 -10.43 11.93
C VAL A 9 13.75 -9.49 11.83
N GLY A 10 14.36 -9.34 10.65
CA GLY A 10 15.49 -8.44 10.44
C GLY A 10 15.21 -6.97 10.77
N LEU A 11 13.97 -6.52 10.60
CA LEU A 11 13.56 -5.15 10.96
C LEU A 11 13.61 -4.86 12.46
N GLY A 12 13.53 -5.91 13.30
CA GLY A 12 13.59 -5.81 14.75
C GLY A 12 14.95 -6.18 15.35
N GLU A 13 15.98 -6.42 14.53
CA GLU A 13 17.29 -6.84 14.99
C GLU A 13 18.30 -5.68 15.05
N VAL A 14 19.14 -5.72 16.07
CA VAL A 14 20.34 -4.87 16.18
C VAL A 14 21.51 -5.78 16.46
N ASP A 15 22.52 -5.79 15.60
CA ASP A 15 23.71 -6.65 15.70
C ASP A 15 23.38 -8.16 15.82
N GLY A 16 22.35 -8.62 15.12
CA GLY A 16 21.89 -10.02 15.14
C GLY A 16 21.11 -10.43 16.40
N VAL A 17 20.73 -9.47 17.24
CA VAL A 17 19.91 -9.70 18.43
C VAL A 17 18.50 -9.13 18.20
N PRO A 18 17.43 -9.94 18.28
CA PRO A 18 16.07 -9.44 18.10
C PRO A 18 15.64 -8.62 19.34
N TYR A 19 15.26 -7.38 19.10
CA TYR A 19 14.67 -6.47 20.08
C TYR A 19 13.18 -6.21 19.82
N GLY A 20 12.65 -6.66 18.71
CA GLY A 20 11.28 -6.44 18.33
C GLY A 20 10.78 -7.42 17.28
N GLY A 21 9.56 -7.21 16.81
CA GLY A 21 8.95 -8.01 15.77
C GLY A 21 7.68 -7.39 15.22
N ALA A 22 7.20 -7.92 14.11
CA ALA A 22 5.95 -7.47 13.53
C ALA A 22 4.75 -7.96 14.34
N GLN A 23 3.86 -7.05 14.71
CA GLN A 23 2.58 -7.37 15.33
C GLN A 23 1.53 -7.65 14.28
N ALA A 24 1.41 -6.78 13.29
CA ALA A 24 0.49 -6.94 12.18
C ALA A 24 1.14 -6.43 10.90
N VAL A 25 0.72 -6.97 9.77
CA VAL A 25 1.19 -6.55 8.44
C VAL A 25 0.04 -5.97 7.65
N ASN A 26 0.30 -4.90 6.94
CA ASN A 26 -0.60 -4.30 5.96
C ASN A 26 -0.12 -4.65 4.55
N LEU A 27 -0.98 -5.25 3.77
CA LEU A 27 -0.76 -5.49 2.35
C LEU A 27 -0.99 -4.18 1.60
N LYS A 28 0.00 -3.68 0.84
CA LYS A 28 -0.07 -2.39 0.12
C LYS A 28 -0.28 -2.53 -1.38
N SER A 29 0.18 -3.61 -2.00
CA SER A 29 0.10 -3.85 -3.46
C SER A 29 -1.28 -4.31 -3.92
N ILE A 30 -2.31 -3.53 -3.58
CA ILE A 30 -3.70 -3.80 -3.93
C ILE A 30 -4.44 -2.54 -4.36
N VAL A 31 -5.46 -2.76 -5.21
CA VAL A 31 -6.38 -1.72 -5.69
C VAL A 31 -7.81 -2.16 -5.36
N TRP A 32 -8.50 -1.35 -4.58
CA TRP A 32 -9.88 -1.58 -4.19
C TRP A 32 -10.83 -1.14 -5.29
N TYR A 33 -11.91 -1.92 -5.52
CA TYR A 33 -12.91 -1.64 -6.52
C TYR A 33 -14.26 -2.31 -6.17
N GLN A 34 -15.32 -1.94 -6.87
CA GLN A 34 -16.64 -2.51 -6.74
C GLN A 34 -16.95 -3.42 -7.95
N PRO A 35 -16.92 -4.76 -7.81
CA PRO A 35 -17.16 -5.70 -8.92
C PRO A 35 -18.44 -5.46 -9.69
N ALA A 36 -19.56 -5.17 -8.98
CA ALA A 36 -20.85 -4.92 -9.61
C ALA A 36 -20.86 -3.68 -10.52
N GLU A 37 -20.06 -2.64 -10.18
CA GLU A 37 -19.93 -1.45 -11.03
C GLU A 37 -19.08 -1.73 -12.26
N PHE A 38 -18.06 -2.59 -12.14
CA PHE A 38 -17.26 -3.07 -13.28
C PHE A 38 -18.11 -3.92 -14.21
N GLU A 39 -18.81 -4.93 -13.69
CA GLU A 39 -19.70 -5.80 -14.47
C GLU A 39 -20.79 -5.02 -15.22
N LYS A 40 -21.46 -4.09 -14.54
CA LYS A 40 -22.51 -3.23 -15.11
C LYS A 40 -22.03 -2.45 -16.35
N ARG A 41 -20.75 -2.11 -16.42
CA ARG A 41 -20.15 -1.33 -17.52
C ARG A 41 -19.32 -2.17 -18.49
N GLY A 42 -19.12 -3.46 -18.20
CA GLY A 42 -18.29 -4.34 -18.99
C GLY A 42 -16.78 -4.03 -18.86
N TYR A 43 -16.38 -3.44 -17.72
CA TYR A 43 -14.97 -3.21 -17.41
C TYR A 43 -14.31 -4.51 -17.00
N ALA A 44 -13.14 -4.81 -17.57
CA ALA A 44 -12.29 -5.89 -17.10
C ALA A 44 -11.42 -5.40 -15.94
N VAL A 45 -11.14 -6.29 -14.99
CA VAL A 45 -10.11 -6.03 -13.96
C VAL A 45 -8.75 -6.02 -14.66
N PRO A 46 -7.95 -4.94 -14.56
CA PRO A 46 -6.68 -4.86 -15.25
C PRO A 46 -5.63 -5.75 -14.57
N GLU A 47 -4.87 -6.50 -15.37
CA GLU A 47 -3.74 -7.33 -14.93
C GLU A 47 -2.41 -6.60 -15.16
N THR A 48 -2.37 -5.66 -16.11
CA THR A 48 -1.18 -4.88 -16.45
C THR A 48 -1.42 -3.38 -16.27
N TRP A 49 -0.32 -2.63 -16.13
CA TRP A 49 -0.37 -1.18 -16.07
C TRP A 49 -1.04 -0.57 -17.30
N ASP A 50 -0.69 -1.04 -18.49
CA ASP A 50 -1.27 -0.55 -19.73
C ASP A 50 -2.78 -0.79 -19.79
N GLU A 51 -3.26 -1.93 -19.30
CA GLU A 51 -4.70 -2.21 -19.19
C GLU A 51 -5.37 -1.28 -18.15
N MET A 52 -4.70 -0.99 -17.04
CA MET A 52 -5.24 -0.05 -16.04
C MET A 52 -5.35 1.37 -16.60
N ILE A 53 -4.35 1.82 -17.36
CA ILE A 53 -4.38 3.12 -18.03
C ILE A 53 -5.45 3.14 -19.13
N ALA A 54 -5.56 2.09 -19.96
CA ALA A 54 -6.61 2.00 -20.97
C ALA A 54 -8.02 2.02 -20.35
N LEU A 55 -8.21 1.35 -19.22
CA LEU A 55 -9.46 1.42 -18.46
C LEU A 55 -9.71 2.84 -17.90
N ALA A 56 -8.66 3.49 -17.38
CA ALA A 56 -8.78 4.86 -16.89
C ALA A 56 -9.19 5.83 -18.01
N ASP A 57 -8.56 5.72 -19.19
CA ASP A 57 -8.91 6.51 -20.38
C ASP A 57 -10.37 6.25 -20.82
N GLN A 58 -10.81 4.99 -20.80
CA GLN A 58 -12.20 4.64 -21.11
C GLN A 58 -13.17 5.30 -20.12
N ILE A 59 -12.90 5.22 -18.82
CA ILE A 59 -13.74 5.82 -17.77
C ILE A 59 -13.84 7.34 -17.97
N VAL A 60 -12.71 8.02 -18.27
CA VAL A 60 -12.70 9.46 -18.56
C VAL A 60 -13.49 9.77 -19.83
N ALA A 61 -13.34 8.98 -20.89
CA ALA A 61 -14.10 9.18 -22.13
C ALA A 61 -15.61 9.02 -21.95
N GLU A 62 -16.04 8.24 -20.94
CA GLU A 62 -17.44 8.08 -20.52
C GLU A 62 -17.92 9.22 -19.57
N GLY A 63 -17.05 10.20 -19.28
CA GLY A 63 -17.36 11.36 -18.44
C GLY A 63 -17.30 11.09 -16.94
N MET A 64 -16.57 10.06 -16.52
CA MET A 64 -16.40 9.64 -15.12
C MET A 64 -14.93 9.73 -14.71
N THR A 65 -14.64 9.49 -13.42
CA THR A 65 -13.28 9.60 -12.86
C THR A 65 -12.78 8.22 -12.41
N PRO A 66 -11.63 7.74 -12.91
CA PRO A 66 -11.15 6.41 -12.57
C PRO A 66 -10.63 6.26 -11.14
N PHE A 67 -9.86 7.22 -10.63
CA PHE A 67 -9.12 7.04 -9.37
C PHE A 67 -9.64 7.90 -8.22
N CYS A 68 -9.77 7.26 -7.07
CA CYS A 68 -9.87 7.89 -5.76
C CYS A 68 -8.44 8.07 -5.22
N PHE A 69 -7.93 9.28 -5.11
CA PHE A 69 -6.58 9.53 -4.62
C PHE A 69 -6.56 10.77 -3.74
N GLY A 70 -6.15 10.62 -2.49
CA GLY A 70 -5.92 11.69 -1.54
C GLY A 70 -4.80 11.28 -0.59
N MET A 71 -3.85 12.18 -0.33
CA MET A 71 -2.66 11.87 0.47
C MET A 71 -2.45 12.78 1.67
N TYR A 72 -3.40 13.69 1.97
CA TYR A 72 -3.29 14.51 3.16
C TYR A 72 -3.28 13.64 4.42
N SER A 73 -2.29 13.83 5.27
CA SER A 73 -2.11 13.10 6.53
C SER A 73 -1.39 13.96 7.59
N ASN A 74 -1.75 15.24 7.70
CA ASN A 74 -1.05 16.19 8.58
C ASN A 74 0.47 16.18 8.34
N GLY A 75 1.27 15.95 9.39
CA GLY A 75 2.74 15.88 9.29
C GLY A 75 3.30 14.71 8.47
N ALA A 76 2.46 13.73 8.14
CA ALA A 76 2.83 12.58 7.33
C ALA A 76 2.29 12.68 5.88
N THR A 77 1.83 13.88 5.43
CA THR A 77 1.37 14.07 4.06
C THR A 77 2.47 13.68 3.07
N GLY A 78 2.10 12.91 2.04
CA GLY A 78 3.03 12.40 1.03
C GLY A 78 3.24 10.87 1.06
N TRP A 79 3.04 10.21 2.21
CA TRP A 79 3.30 8.77 2.34
C TRP A 79 2.49 7.90 1.35
N LEU A 80 1.30 8.31 0.92
CA LEU A 80 0.56 7.56 -0.09
C LEU A 80 1.22 7.62 -1.47
N ALA A 81 1.81 8.76 -1.82
CA ALA A 81 2.52 8.89 -3.09
C ALA A 81 3.82 8.09 -3.07
N THR A 82 4.52 8.00 -1.92
CA THR A 82 5.68 7.12 -1.79
C THR A 82 5.28 5.66 -1.92
N ASP A 83 4.15 5.23 -1.33
CA ASP A 83 3.59 3.90 -1.49
C ASP A 83 3.33 3.52 -2.98
N TRP A 84 2.80 4.46 -3.77
CA TRP A 84 2.63 4.26 -5.21
C TRP A 84 3.98 4.10 -5.91
N MET A 85 4.93 4.99 -5.58
CA MET A 85 6.29 4.96 -6.15
C MET A 85 7.00 3.65 -5.86
N GLU A 86 6.87 3.16 -4.65
CA GLU A 86 7.46 1.91 -4.17
C GLU A 86 6.88 0.67 -4.88
N ASP A 87 5.54 0.63 -5.03
CA ASP A 87 4.88 -0.43 -5.81
C ASP A 87 5.34 -0.44 -7.28
N ILE A 88 5.49 0.75 -7.87
CA ILE A 88 6.00 0.90 -9.24
C ILE A 88 7.47 0.45 -9.32
N MET A 89 8.31 0.85 -8.36
CA MET A 89 9.72 0.43 -8.30
C MET A 89 9.86 -1.09 -8.24
N LEU A 90 9.01 -1.78 -7.49
CA LEU A 90 8.98 -3.24 -7.41
C LEU A 90 8.66 -3.93 -8.73
N ARG A 91 8.14 -3.21 -9.74
CA ARG A 91 7.67 -3.73 -11.03
C ARG A 91 8.40 -3.15 -12.22
N THR A 92 9.41 -2.32 -11.97
CA THR A 92 10.25 -1.71 -13.02
C THR A 92 11.68 -2.22 -12.94
N GLY A 93 12.44 -2.08 -14.01
CA GLY A 93 13.83 -2.52 -14.09
C GLY A 93 14.01 -4.01 -13.82
N ASN A 94 14.70 -4.36 -12.74
CA ASN A 94 14.92 -5.74 -12.30
C ASN A 94 14.01 -6.14 -11.11
N GLY A 95 12.90 -5.43 -10.88
CA GLY A 95 11.96 -5.73 -9.82
C GLY A 95 12.55 -5.55 -8.42
N VAL A 96 12.49 -6.60 -7.59
CA VAL A 96 13.00 -6.57 -6.20
C VAL A 96 14.47 -6.16 -6.07
N ASP A 97 15.32 -6.55 -7.04
CA ASP A 97 16.74 -6.19 -6.98
C ASP A 97 16.95 -4.68 -7.17
N SER A 98 16.17 -4.06 -8.07
CA SER A 98 16.20 -2.60 -8.26
C SER A 98 15.62 -1.86 -7.05
N TYR A 99 14.55 -2.40 -6.47
CA TYR A 99 13.96 -1.86 -5.25
C TYR A 99 14.94 -1.89 -4.07
N ASP A 100 15.57 -3.04 -3.83
CA ASP A 100 16.53 -3.23 -2.75
C ASP A 100 17.75 -2.29 -2.91
N ALA A 101 18.30 -2.19 -4.14
CA ALA A 101 19.40 -1.29 -4.44
C ALA A 101 19.04 0.19 -4.20
N TRP A 102 17.80 0.58 -4.51
CA TRP A 102 17.30 1.94 -4.28
C TRP A 102 17.10 2.23 -2.79
N VAL A 103 16.43 1.35 -2.05
CA VAL A 103 16.18 1.52 -0.61
C VAL A 103 17.48 1.56 0.19
N ASN A 104 18.49 0.77 -0.22
CA ASN A 104 19.80 0.71 0.43
C ASN A 104 20.79 1.77 -0.10
N HIS A 105 20.35 2.68 -0.99
CA HIS A 105 21.17 3.69 -1.62
C HIS A 105 22.40 3.13 -2.38
N GLU A 106 22.27 1.93 -2.95
CA GLU A 106 23.26 1.36 -3.86
C GLU A 106 23.16 2.00 -5.26
N ILE A 107 21.97 2.53 -5.59
CA ILE A 107 21.75 3.45 -6.71
C ILE A 107 21.20 4.78 -6.16
N PRO A 108 21.55 5.92 -6.79
CA PRO A 108 21.10 7.22 -6.31
C PRO A 108 19.60 7.40 -6.51
N PHE A 109 18.99 8.27 -5.71
CA PHE A 109 17.54 8.52 -5.79
C PHE A 109 17.11 9.16 -7.11
N ASN A 110 18.01 9.84 -7.81
CA ASN A 110 17.83 10.40 -9.16
C ASN A 110 18.28 9.46 -10.30
N ASP A 111 18.44 8.15 -10.03
CA ASP A 111 18.72 7.16 -11.07
C ASP A 111 17.61 7.14 -12.14
N PRO A 112 17.94 6.87 -13.41
CA PRO A 112 16.93 6.78 -14.49
C PRO A 112 15.77 5.83 -14.21
N ILE A 113 15.98 4.74 -13.47
CA ILE A 113 14.90 3.81 -13.12
C ILE A 113 13.91 4.45 -12.12
N VAL A 114 14.42 5.19 -11.13
CA VAL A 114 13.62 5.92 -10.15
C VAL A 114 12.81 7.02 -10.85
N LYS A 115 13.45 7.71 -11.82
CA LYS A 115 12.77 8.69 -12.67
C LYS A 115 11.65 8.04 -13.50
N THR A 116 11.86 6.83 -14.01
CA THR A 116 10.82 6.08 -14.72
C THR A 116 9.63 5.82 -13.80
N ALA A 117 9.86 5.36 -12.56
CA ALA A 117 8.81 5.14 -11.58
C ALA A 117 8.04 6.43 -11.24
N ALA A 118 8.76 7.54 -11.01
CA ALA A 118 8.13 8.85 -10.79
C ALA A 118 7.29 9.32 -11.99
N THR A 119 7.69 8.97 -13.21
CA THR A 119 6.94 9.30 -14.43
C THR A 119 5.62 8.53 -14.49
N TYR A 120 5.61 7.25 -14.14
CA TYR A 120 4.39 6.46 -14.04
C TYR A 120 3.44 6.99 -12.95
N LEU A 121 3.96 7.32 -11.77
CA LEU A 121 3.15 7.95 -10.72
C LEU A 121 2.58 9.29 -11.19
N SER A 122 3.40 10.11 -11.84
CA SER A 122 2.99 11.40 -12.40
C SER A 122 1.88 11.27 -13.44
N GLN A 123 1.85 10.19 -14.22
CA GLN A 123 0.76 9.89 -15.16
C GLN A 123 -0.58 9.77 -14.42
N ILE A 124 -0.62 9.06 -13.29
CA ILE A 124 -1.85 8.95 -12.47
C ILE A 124 -2.26 10.32 -11.91
N MET A 125 -1.31 11.07 -11.35
CA MET A 125 -1.61 12.33 -10.65
C MET A 125 -2.02 13.48 -11.57
N HIS A 126 -1.45 13.54 -12.79
CA HIS A 126 -1.53 14.74 -13.63
C HIS A 126 -2.28 14.56 -14.96
N THR A 127 -2.78 13.36 -15.26
CA THR A 127 -3.66 13.21 -16.43
C THR A 127 -5.04 13.78 -16.10
N ASP A 128 -5.50 14.70 -16.94
CA ASP A 128 -6.78 15.36 -16.75
C ASP A 128 -7.93 14.37 -16.61
N GLY A 129 -8.74 14.53 -15.56
CA GLY A 129 -9.90 13.68 -15.28
C GLY A 129 -9.58 12.37 -14.56
N TYR A 130 -8.31 12.01 -14.33
CA TYR A 130 -7.95 10.74 -13.68
C TYR A 130 -8.30 10.70 -12.21
N VAL A 131 -8.18 11.79 -11.48
CA VAL A 131 -8.38 11.84 -10.03
C VAL A 131 -9.54 12.74 -9.65
N VAL A 132 -10.32 12.32 -8.66
CA VAL A 132 -11.43 13.13 -8.11
C VAL A 132 -10.91 14.49 -7.64
N GLY A 133 -11.48 15.55 -8.20
CA GLY A 133 -11.08 16.94 -7.88
C GLY A 133 -9.73 17.37 -8.44
N GLY A 134 -9.06 16.52 -9.21
CA GLY A 134 -7.77 16.83 -9.85
C GLY A 134 -6.59 16.90 -8.87
N THR A 135 -5.48 17.46 -9.33
CA THR A 135 -4.20 17.51 -8.57
C THR A 135 -4.32 18.23 -7.23
N ASP A 136 -5.07 19.34 -7.16
CA ASP A 136 -5.26 20.09 -5.91
C ASP A 136 -5.97 19.25 -4.83
N ALA A 137 -6.84 18.34 -5.24
CA ALA A 137 -7.53 17.43 -4.32
C ALA A 137 -6.59 16.35 -3.76
N ILE A 138 -5.59 15.90 -4.53
CA ILE A 138 -4.64 14.88 -4.06
C ILE A 138 -3.97 15.32 -2.76
N VAL A 139 -3.47 16.55 -2.68
CA VAL A 139 -2.72 17.07 -1.54
C VAL A 139 -3.61 17.55 -0.38
N SER A 140 -4.89 17.82 -0.64
CA SER A 140 -5.83 18.38 0.34
C SER A 140 -6.84 17.37 0.89
N THR A 141 -7.10 16.26 0.18
CA THR A 141 -8.02 15.23 0.65
C THR A 141 -7.35 14.31 1.66
N PHE A 142 -7.95 14.19 2.84
CA PHE A 142 -7.49 13.26 3.86
C PHE A 142 -7.50 11.82 3.32
N PHE A 143 -6.42 11.09 3.52
CA PHE A 143 -6.26 9.74 2.95
C PHE A 143 -7.39 8.79 3.33
N GLY A 144 -7.92 8.93 4.55
CA GLY A 144 -9.01 8.09 5.05
C GLY A 144 -10.39 8.44 4.48
N ASN A 145 -10.52 9.53 3.72
CA ASN A 145 -11.75 9.93 3.02
C ASN A 145 -11.62 9.89 1.50
N ALA A 146 -10.43 9.60 0.98
CA ALA A 146 -10.16 9.60 -0.45
C ALA A 146 -11.07 8.62 -1.23
N GLN A 147 -11.49 7.52 -0.59
CA GLN A 147 -12.37 6.50 -1.16
C GLN A 147 -13.88 6.82 -1.02
N ASP A 148 -14.28 7.81 -0.25
CA ASP A 148 -15.71 8.10 0.00
C ASP A 148 -16.50 8.27 -1.30
N PRO A 149 -15.98 8.96 -2.34
CA PRO A 149 -16.66 9.06 -3.64
C PRO A 149 -16.95 7.71 -4.32
N MET A 150 -16.20 6.64 -4.03
CA MET A 150 -16.49 5.30 -4.56
C MET A 150 -17.82 4.77 -4.03
N PHE A 151 -18.23 5.15 -2.83
CA PHE A 151 -19.46 4.73 -2.18
C PHE A 151 -20.64 5.68 -2.42
N GLU A 152 -20.36 6.91 -2.83
CA GLU A 152 -21.37 7.90 -3.21
C GLU A 152 -21.94 7.62 -4.60
N ARG A 153 -23.11 8.18 -4.90
CA ARG A 153 -23.73 8.07 -6.22
C ARG A 153 -24.21 9.44 -6.70
N ASP A 154 -23.85 9.77 -7.94
CA ASP A 154 -24.38 10.94 -8.63
C ASP A 154 -25.86 10.77 -9.00
N SER A 155 -26.46 11.79 -9.63
CA SER A 155 -27.84 11.75 -10.08
C SER A 155 -28.14 10.67 -11.15
N ASN A 156 -27.13 10.10 -11.78
CA ASN A 156 -27.21 9.04 -12.77
C ASN A 156 -26.93 7.66 -12.15
N GLY A 157 -26.61 7.62 -10.85
CA GLY A 157 -26.26 6.40 -10.12
C GLY A 157 -24.81 5.93 -10.36
N ASN A 158 -23.91 6.82 -10.81
CA ASN A 158 -22.51 6.51 -10.99
C ASN A 158 -21.71 6.78 -9.69
N PRO A 159 -20.71 5.95 -9.36
CA PRO A 159 -19.79 6.28 -8.29
C PRO A 159 -18.90 7.48 -8.69
N GLY A 160 -18.40 8.22 -7.70
CA GLY A 160 -17.50 9.34 -7.95
C GLY A 160 -16.09 8.92 -8.38
N CYS A 161 -15.68 7.66 -8.10
CA CYS A 161 -14.45 7.02 -8.60
C CYS A 161 -14.59 5.50 -8.58
N PHE A 162 -13.71 4.78 -9.31
CA PHE A 162 -13.84 3.33 -9.55
C PHE A 162 -12.74 2.50 -8.91
N MET A 163 -11.54 3.07 -8.76
CA MET A 163 -10.34 2.39 -8.29
C MET A 163 -9.67 3.20 -7.18
N HIS A 164 -9.28 2.52 -6.10
CA HIS A 164 -8.57 3.13 -4.98
C HIS A 164 -7.36 2.28 -4.59
N ARG A 165 -6.16 2.69 -5.01
CA ARG A 165 -4.92 2.04 -4.54
C ARG A 165 -4.67 2.45 -3.10
N GLN A 166 -4.80 1.51 -2.19
CA GLN A 166 -4.59 1.74 -0.77
C GLN A 166 -4.40 0.41 -0.03
N ALA A 167 -3.67 0.45 1.07
CA ALA A 167 -3.35 -0.71 1.88
C ALA A 167 -4.58 -1.40 2.50
N SER A 168 -4.38 -2.64 2.96
CA SER A 168 -5.43 -3.50 3.52
C SER A 168 -6.15 -2.93 4.75
N PHE A 169 -5.59 -1.94 5.43
CA PHE A 169 -6.22 -1.31 6.60
C PHE A 169 -7.33 -0.32 6.25
N ILE A 170 -7.42 0.16 4.99
CA ILE A 170 -8.30 1.27 4.62
C ILE A 170 -9.80 1.03 4.86
N PRO A 171 -10.33 -0.22 4.83
CA PRO A 171 -11.72 -0.46 5.19
C PRO A 171 -12.10 0.03 6.59
N GLY A 172 -11.13 0.18 7.49
CA GLY A 172 -11.35 0.80 8.80
C GLY A 172 -11.86 2.26 8.74
N PHE A 173 -11.59 2.96 7.64
CA PHE A 173 -11.97 4.36 7.39
C PHE A 173 -13.22 4.49 6.52
N TRP A 174 -13.74 3.40 5.95
CA TRP A 174 -14.93 3.45 5.09
C TRP A 174 -16.18 3.88 5.87
N PRO A 175 -17.20 4.45 5.19
CA PRO A 175 -18.51 4.62 5.75
C PRO A 175 -19.06 3.31 6.32
N GLU A 176 -19.81 3.36 7.40
CA GLU A 176 -20.28 2.14 8.11
C GLU A 176 -21.11 1.19 7.22
N GLU A 177 -21.92 1.76 6.33
CA GLU A 177 -22.68 0.97 5.34
C GLU A 177 -21.77 0.27 4.33
N ALA A 178 -20.64 0.88 3.95
CA ALA A 178 -19.69 0.29 3.02
C ALA A 178 -18.87 -0.84 3.65
N LYS A 179 -18.59 -0.74 4.97
CA LYS A 179 -17.89 -1.80 5.71
C LYS A 179 -18.63 -3.12 5.69
N ALA A 180 -19.95 -3.08 5.75
CA ALA A 180 -20.78 -4.29 5.68
C ALA A 180 -20.66 -5.03 4.33
N GLY A 181 -20.29 -4.32 3.27
CA GLY A 181 -20.09 -4.86 1.92
C GLY A 181 -18.66 -5.35 1.64
N LEU A 182 -17.77 -5.35 2.63
CA LEU A 182 -16.39 -5.83 2.46
C LEU A 182 -16.34 -7.29 2.02
N GLY A 183 -15.74 -7.54 0.85
CA GLY A 183 -15.63 -8.87 0.25
C GLY A 183 -16.82 -9.30 -0.59
N THR A 184 -17.95 -8.55 -0.58
CA THR A 184 -19.14 -8.82 -1.39
C THR A 184 -19.45 -7.69 -2.37
N GLU A 185 -19.48 -6.45 -1.89
CA GLU A 185 -19.76 -5.27 -2.72
C GLU A 185 -18.44 -4.55 -3.12
N THR A 186 -17.44 -4.61 -2.24
CA THR A 186 -16.11 -4.03 -2.46
C THR A 186 -15.05 -5.06 -2.15
N THR A 187 -14.16 -5.29 -3.09
CA THR A 187 -13.01 -6.20 -2.99
C THR A 187 -11.78 -5.53 -3.62
N PHE A 188 -10.72 -6.29 -3.83
CA PHE A 188 -9.48 -5.79 -4.40
C PHE A 188 -8.99 -6.66 -5.57
N PHE A 189 -8.12 -6.09 -6.37
CA PHE A 189 -7.22 -6.81 -7.25
C PHE A 189 -5.77 -6.45 -6.93
N ALA A 190 -4.83 -7.32 -7.31
CA ALA A 190 -3.40 -7.07 -7.13
C ALA A 190 -2.95 -5.85 -7.95
N PHE A 191 -2.02 -5.05 -7.41
CA PHE A 191 -1.44 -3.96 -8.18
C PHE A 191 -0.89 -4.48 -9.52
N PRO A 192 -1.21 -3.84 -10.65
CA PRO A 192 -0.95 -4.38 -11.98
C PRO A 192 0.54 -4.64 -12.27
N GLN A 193 0.80 -5.61 -13.13
CA GLN A 193 2.14 -5.90 -13.65
C GLN A 193 2.62 -4.77 -14.56
N MET A 194 3.94 -4.56 -14.59
CA MET A 194 4.58 -3.57 -15.44
C MET A 194 5.69 -4.24 -16.29
N ASP A 195 6.87 -3.67 -16.36
CA ASP A 195 8.00 -4.19 -17.13
C ASP A 195 8.44 -5.58 -16.64
N VAL A 196 8.32 -5.83 -15.36
CA VAL A 196 8.62 -7.11 -14.73
C VAL A 196 7.32 -7.80 -14.32
N VAL A 197 7.10 -8.99 -14.88
CA VAL A 197 6.01 -9.87 -14.44
C VAL A 197 6.45 -10.56 -13.16
N SER A 198 5.91 -10.12 -12.03
CA SER A 198 6.24 -10.70 -10.73
C SER A 198 5.09 -10.53 -9.74
N ASP A 199 4.93 -11.51 -8.87
CA ASP A 199 3.97 -11.45 -7.76
C ASP A 199 4.54 -10.68 -6.56
N THR A 200 5.30 -9.59 -6.85
CA THR A 200 5.90 -8.74 -5.81
C THR A 200 4.84 -8.06 -4.98
N VAL A 201 5.10 -7.96 -3.69
CA VAL A 201 4.19 -7.37 -2.72
C VAL A 201 4.93 -6.35 -1.86
N LEU A 202 4.43 -5.13 -1.89
CA LEU A 202 4.75 -4.10 -0.92
C LEU A 202 3.87 -4.29 0.32
N GLY A 203 4.46 -4.14 1.49
CA GLY A 203 3.74 -4.13 2.75
C GLY A 203 4.39 -3.22 3.78
N ALA A 204 3.64 -2.93 4.81
CA ALA A 204 4.13 -2.27 6.02
C ALA A 204 3.55 -2.97 7.24
N GLY A 205 3.81 -2.48 8.43
CA GLY A 205 3.23 -3.13 9.60
C GLY A 205 3.44 -2.36 10.89
N ASP A 206 2.65 -2.77 11.89
CA ASP A 206 2.86 -2.34 13.28
C ASP A 206 3.96 -3.22 13.88
N MET A 207 4.97 -2.59 14.46
CA MET A 207 6.07 -3.27 15.13
C MET A 207 5.95 -3.11 16.64
N TRP A 208 6.39 -4.11 17.38
CA TRP A 208 6.60 -4.00 18.82
C TRP A 208 8.10 -4.10 19.15
N ALA A 209 8.51 -3.47 20.25
CA ALA A 209 9.89 -3.49 20.71
C ALA A 209 9.95 -3.84 22.20
N VAL A 210 10.97 -4.62 22.57
CA VAL A 210 11.28 -4.99 23.94
C VAL A 210 12.23 -3.93 24.53
N LEU A 211 11.74 -3.13 25.45
CA LEU A 211 12.54 -2.09 26.14
C LEU A 211 13.18 -2.62 27.44
N VAL A 212 12.55 -3.61 28.07
CA VAL A 212 13.05 -4.28 29.28
C VAL A 212 12.91 -5.78 29.09
N ASN A 213 13.99 -6.51 29.28
CA ASN A 213 14.02 -7.97 29.16
C ASN A 213 13.90 -8.62 30.54
N ASP A 214 12.68 -8.79 31.03
CA ASP A 214 12.35 -9.50 32.26
C ASP A 214 11.31 -10.61 32.01
N GLU A 215 11.03 -11.42 33.02
CA GLU A 215 10.11 -12.58 32.92
C GLU A 215 8.68 -12.14 32.50
N ALA A 216 8.21 -10.99 32.97
CA ALA A 216 6.88 -10.48 32.62
C ALA A 216 6.81 -10.05 31.15
N THR A 217 7.82 -9.35 30.68
CA THR A 217 7.94 -8.95 29.27
C THR A 217 8.03 -10.16 28.36
N GLN A 218 8.84 -11.17 28.70
CA GLN A 218 8.94 -12.40 27.92
C GLN A 218 7.59 -13.12 27.84
N ALA A 219 6.83 -13.22 28.94
CA ALA A 219 5.51 -13.83 28.93
C ALA A 219 4.53 -13.10 28.00
N VAL A 220 4.60 -11.76 27.92
CA VAL A 220 3.79 -10.97 26.97
C VAL A 220 4.21 -11.23 25.52
N VAL A 221 5.50 -11.26 25.26
CA VAL A 221 6.03 -11.55 23.90
C VAL A 221 5.61 -12.95 23.47
N ASP A 222 5.78 -13.97 24.31
CA ASP A 222 5.38 -15.34 24.02
C ASP A 222 3.86 -15.44 23.72
N PHE A 223 3.04 -14.71 24.46
CA PHE A 223 1.61 -14.63 24.20
C PHE A 223 1.29 -13.95 22.86
N MET A 224 1.91 -12.80 22.56
CA MET A 224 1.69 -12.07 21.30
C MET A 224 2.14 -12.87 20.07
N LEU A 225 3.12 -13.75 20.21
CA LEU A 225 3.58 -14.64 19.16
C LEU A 225 2.75 -15.94 19.03
N SER A 226 1.79 -16.18 19.93
CA SER A 226 1.03 -17.40 19.97
C SER A 226 -0.16 -17.41 19.01
N ASP A 227 -0.54 -18.60 18.53
CA ASP A 227 -1.79 -18.82 17.78
C ASP A 227 -3.03 -18.42 18.59
N GLN A 228 -2.96 -18.50 19.93
CA GLN A 228 -4.06 -18.12 20.81
C GLN A 228 -4.36 -16.61 20.68
N TYR A 229 -3.32 -15.77 20.71
CA TYR A 229 -3.47 -14.33 20.54
C TYR A 229 -4.09 -14.01 19.18
N TRP A 230 -3.51 -14.55 18.11
CA TRP A 230 -3.97 -14.25 16.75
C TRP A 230 -5.33 -14.85 16.41
N THR A 231 -5.68 -16.01 16.95
CA THR A 231 -7.05 -16.54 16.86
C THR A 231 -8.03 -15.59 17.54
N GLY A 232 -7.69 -15.08 18.73
CA GLY A 232 -8.50 -14.10 19.42
C GLY A 232 -8.66 -12.79 18.62
N VAL A 233 -7.60 -12.30 17.99
CA VAL A 233 -7.64 -11.14 17.10
C VAL A 233 -8.53 -11.41 15.87
N ALA A 234 -8.30 -12.51 15.17
CA ALA A 234 -9.03 -12.84 13.95
C ALA A 234 -10.53 -13.07 14.17
N GLU A 235 -10.90 -13.71 15.27
CA GLU A 235 -12.31 -14.05 15.59
C GLU A 235 -13.08 -12.89 16.22
N ASN A 236 -12.42 -12.10 17.08
CA ASN A 236 -13.11 -11.06 17.87
C ASN A 236 -13.15 -9.68 17.22
N TRP A 237 -12.45 -9.49 16.10
CA TRP A 237 -12.47 -8.22 15.38
C TRP A 237 -13.51 -8.16 14.26
N SER A 238 -14.37 -9.15 14.19
CA SER A 238 -15.45 -9.28 13.20
C SER A 238 -16.44 -8.11 13.17
N GLY A 239 -16.54 -7.33 14.23
CA GLY A 239 -17.45 -6.18 14.29
C GLY A 239 -16.79 -4.83 14.05
N THR A 240 -15.47 -4.76 13.85
CA THR A 240 -14.70 -3.51 13.83
C THR A 240 -14.13 -3.16 12.46
N SER A 241 -14.45 -3.95 11.42
CA SER A 241 -13.84 -3.81 10.07
C SER A 241 -12.31 -3.93 10.11
N SER A 242 -11.74 -4.56 11.13
CA SER A 242 -10.31 -4.76 11.19
C SER A 242 -9.87 -5.71 10.10
N THR A 243 -8.95 -5.26 9.30
CA THR A 243 -8.29 -6.01 8.24
C THR A 243 -6.83 -6.30 8.60
N ARG A 244 -6.50 -6.40 9.89
CA ARG A 244 -5.17 -6.73 10.36
C ARG A 244 -4.81 -8.16 10.00
N ILE A 245 -3.66 -8.32 9.39
CA ILE A 245 -3.10 -9.60 8.98
C ILE A 245 -1.94 -9.93 9.91
N THR A 246 -1.92 -11.16 10.44
CA THR A 246 -0.79 -11.60 11.26
C THR A 246 0.47 -11.78 10.40
N ALA A 247 1.61 -11.45 10.99
CA ALA A 247 2.91 -11.78 10.45
C ALA A 247 3.23 -13.30 10.57
N HIS A 248 2.42 -14.09 11.24
CA HIS A 248 2.65 -15.52 11.48
C HIS A 248 2.27 -16.35 10.25
N THR A 249 3.26 -16.79 9.46
CA THR A 249 3.03 -17.56 8.22
C THR A 249 2.35 -18.91 8.40
N GLY A 250 2.41 -19.49 9.61
CA GLY A 250 1.73 -20.72 9.97
C GLY A 250 0.29 -20.56 10.43
N PHE A 251 -0.20 -19.31 10.53
CA PHE A 251 -1.56 -19.06 10.99
C PHE A 251 -2.60 -19.59 10.00
N ASP A 252 -3.66 -20.19 10.52
CA ASP A 252 -4.80 -20.68 9.73
C ASP A 252 -5.67 -19.52 9.28
N THR A 253 -5.51 -19.11 8.02
CA THR A 253 -6.20 -17.97 7.42
C THR A 253 -7.72 -18.12 7.34
N SER A 254 -8.25 -19.36 7.43
CA SER A 254 -9.69 -19.60 7.49
C SER A 254 -10.36 -19.04 8.76
N LYS A 255 -9.57 -18.67 9.76
CA LYS A 255 -10.05 -18.06 11.01
C LYS A 255 -10.34 -16.57 10.87
N TYR A 256 -9.88 -15.91 9.80
CA TYR A 256 -10.25 -14.52 9.60
C TYR A 256 -11.76 -14.35 9.38
N TRP A 257 -12.31 -13.33 10.02
CA TRP A 257 -13.75 -13.04 9.97
C TRP A 257 -14.30 -12.72 8.57
N SER A 258 -13.43 -12.26 7.66
CA SER A 258 -13.80 -11.89 6.29
C SER A 258 -13.01 -12.71 5.27
N PRO A 259 -13.68 -13.27 4.24
CA PRO A 259 -12.99 -13.96 3.15
C PRO A 259 -11.95 -13.09 2.42
N VAL A 260 -12.21 -11.76 2.33
CA VAL A 260 -11.25 -10.84 1.69
C VAL A 260 -10.00 -10.67 2.53
N VAL A 261 -10.11 -10.64 3.84
CA VAL A 261 -8.94 -10.60 4.75
C VAL A 261 -8.15 -11.90 4.67
N ALA A 262 -8.84 -13.04 4.62
CA ALA A 262 -8.21 -14.34 4.40
C ALA A 262 -7.44 -14.39 3.07
N GLN A 263 -8.04 -13.89 1.98
CA GLN A 263 -7.41 -13.81 0.66
C GLN A 263 -6.17 -12.90 0.68
N GLN A 264 -6.24 -11.75 1.34
CA GLN A 264 -5.10 -10.85 1.51
C GLN A 264 -3.97 -11.51 2.31
N ALA A 265 -4.31 -12.26 3.35
CA ALA A 265 -3.33 -12.99 4.16
C ALA A 265 -2.64 -14.11 3.36
N GLU A 266 -3.37 -14.84 2.52
CA GLU A 266 -2.79 -15.85 1.62
C GLU A 266 -1.89 -15.20 0.56
N PHE A 267 -2.29 -14.06 -0.01
CA PHE A 267 -1.46 -13.32 -0.95
C PHE A 267 -0.15 -12.86 -0.33
N LEU A 268 -0.21 -12.25 0.86
CA LEU A 268 0.96 -11.86 1.64
C LEU A 268 1.86 -13.07 1.94
N LYS A 269 1.28 -14.18 2.42
CA LYS A 269 2.00 -15.41 2.76
C LYS A 269 2.72 -16.01 1.56
N ALA A 270 2.08 -16.04 0.39
CA ALA A 270 2.69 -16.49 -0.84
C ALA A 270 3.91 -15.63 -1.24
N ALA A 271 3.79 -14.30 -1.16
CA ALA A 271 4.89 -13.39 -1.46
C ALA A 271 6.07 -13.54 -0.49
N LEU A 272 5.80 -13.75 0.79
CA LEU A 272 6.83 -14.03 1.80
C LEU A 272 7.56 -15.35 1.52
N GLN A 273 6.82 -16.41 1.18
CA GLN A 273 7.42 -17.72 0.85
C GLN A 273 8.24 -17.68 -0.44
N ALA A 274 7.82 -16.88 -1.41
CA ALA A 274 8.54 -16.69 -2.67
C ALA A 274 9.70 -15.68 -2.59
N ASN A 275 9.91 -15.03 -1.45
CA ASN A 275 10.91 -13.97 -1.23
C ASN A 275 10.70 -12.73 -2.13
N VAL A 276 9.46 -12.43 -2.46
CA VAL A 276 9.08 -11.27 -3.29
C VAL A 276 8.28 -10.21 -2.51
N PHE A 277 8.16 -10.37 -1.21
CA PHE A 277 7.68 -9.33 -0.31
C PHE A 277 8.78 -8.33 0.00
N ARG A 278 8.44 -7.03 0.00
CA ARG A 278 9.31 -5.98 0.52
C ARG A 278 8.53 -5.09 1.49
N PHE A 279 9.21 -4.73 2.55
CA PHE A 279 8.67 -3.74 3.48
C PHE A 279 8.78 -2.35 2.86
N ASP A 280 7.89 -1.46 3.27
CA ASP A 280 7.84 -0.05 2.90
C ASP A 280 9.24 0.57 2.87
N GLY A 281 9.65 1.06 1.71
CA GLY A 281 10.99 1.58 1.50
C GLY A 281 11.21 2.88 2.26
N SER A 282 10.19 3.74 2.31
CA SER A 282 10.28 5.01 3.03
C SER A 282 10.45 4.80 4.54
N ASP A 283 9.86 3.72 5.10
CA ASP A 283 10.06 3.34 6.50
C ASP A 283 11.46 2.73 6.77
N ASN A 284 12.12 2.18 5.75
CA ASN A 284 13.45 1.57 5.85
C ASN A 284 14.61 2.53 5.52
N MET A 285 14.33 3.62 4.83
CA MET A 285 15.31 4.67 4.56
C MET A 285 15.63 5.48 5.82
N PRO A 286 16.77 6.20 5.87
CA PRO A 286 17.01 7.20 6.93
C PRO A 286 15.83 8.14 7.07
N THR A 287 15.47 8.52 8.30
CA THR A 287 14.30 9.36 8.61
C THR A 287 14.27 10.67 7.81
N GLU A 288 15.46 11.29 7.62
CA GLU A 288 15.63 12.52 6.84
C GLU A 288 15.23 12.35 5.38
N VAL A 289 15.34 11.12 4.85
CA VAL A 289 14.96 10.76 3.49
C VAL A 289 13.54 10.22 3.46
N GLY A 290 13.29 9.07 4.06
CA GLY A 290 12.05 8.32 3.90
C GLY A 290 10.81 9.10 4.33
N SER A 291 10.69 9.44 5.62
CA SER A 291 9.60 10.25 6.15
C SER A 291 9.87 11.76 6.11
N GLY A 292 11.04 12.15 5.65
CA GLY A 292 11.44 13.54 5.45
C GLY A 292 11.26 13.99 4.01
N SER A 293 12.35 14.07 3.25
CA SER A 293 12.37 14.65 1.90
C SER A 293 11.50 13.89 0.91
N PHE A 294 11.43 12.56 0.98
CA PHE A 294 10.64 11.77 0.03
C PHE A 294 9.14 12.09 0.14
N TRP A 295 8.56 12.16 1.35
CA TRP A 295 7.18 12.59 1.52
C TRP A 295 6.93 14.02 1.04
N VAL A 296 7.85 14.93 1.38
CA VAL A 296 7.76 16.34 1.00
C VAL A 296 7.80 16.49 -0.52
N GLU A 297 8.80 15.90 -1.17
CA GLU A 297 9.02 16.07 -2.60
C GLU A 297 7.93 15.38 -3.45
N MET A 298 7.34 14.28 -2.97
CA MET A 298 6.18 13.66 -3.64
C MET A 298 4.92 14.54 -3.50
N THR A 299 4.78 15.27 -2.39
CA THR A 299 3.72 16.27 -2.21
C THR A 299 3.93 17.46 -3.16
N GLU A 300 5.16 17.95 -3.26
CA GLU A 300 5.52 19.00 -4.20
C GLU A 300 5.35 18.56 -5.66
N LEU A 301 5.72 17.32 -6.01
CA LEU A 301 5.51 16.77 -7.35
C LEU A 301 4.03 16.79 -7.72
N ALA A 302 3.14 16.36 -6.82
CA ALA A 302 1.71 16.41 -7.06
C ALA A 302 1.21 17.85 -7.32
N THR A 303 1.79 18.85 -6.67
CA THR A 303 1.39 20.25 -6.78
C THR A 303 1.99 20.96 -8.01
N GLN A 304 3.27 20.68 -8.31
CA GLN A 304 4.01 21.41 -9.33
C GLN A 304 3.96 20.77 -10.72
N GLY A 305 3.49 19.52 -10.79
CA GLY A 305 3.30 18.81 -12.05
C GLY A 305 4.54 18.07 -12.56
N PRO A 306 4.40 17.39 -13.72
CA PRO A 306 5.41 16.44 -14.21
C PRO A 306 6.77 17.07 -14.52
N GLY A 307 6.83 18.38 -14.75
CA GLY A 307 8.09 19.11 -14.94
C GLY A 307 8.98 19.19 -13.70
N TYR A 308 8.45 18.84 -12.53
CA TYR A 308 9.16 18.89 -11.25
C TYR A 308 9.90 17.58 -10.92
N ILE A 309 9.69 16.49 -11.65
CA ILE A 309 10.24 15.16 -11.34
C ILE A 309 11.75 15.22 -11.07
N ASP A 310 12.55 15.78 -11.99
CA ASP A 310 14.00 15.83 -11.83
C ASP A 310 14.42 16.62 -10.57
N THR A 311 13.72 17.71 -10.29
CA THR A 311 13.99 18.54 -9.10
C THR A 311 13.65 17.77 -7.83
N ALA A 312 12.51 17.07 -7.78
CA ALA A 312 12.11 16.27 -6.65
C ALA A 312 13.14 15.18 -6.33
N LEU A 313 13.52 14.38 -7.34
CA LEU A 313 14.50 13.30 -7.15
C LEU A 313 15.88 13.82 -6.76
N ASP A 314 16.33 14.93 -7.33
CA ASP A 314 17.58 15.59 -6.95
C ASP A 314 17.56 16.13 -5.52
N ASN A 315 16.44 16.63 -5.04
CA ASN A 315 16.30 17.13 -3.67
C ASN A 315 16.32 15.98 -2.66
N ILE A 316 15.65 14.86 -2.98
CA ILE A 316 15.69 13.67 -2.14
C ILE A 316 17.11 13.10 -2.08
N GLU A 317 17.78 12.97 -3.21
CA GLU A 317 19.17 12.50 -3.27
C GLU A 317 20.10 13.34 -2.38
N LYS A 318 19.97 14.67 -2.42
CA LYS A 318 20.79 15.59 -1.60
C LYS A 318 20.52 15.50 -0.11
N SER A 319 19.41 14.93 0.32
CA SER A 319 19.06 14.77 1.73
C SER A 319 19.63 13.49 2.34
N TRP A 320 20.18 12.61 1.52
CA TRP A 320 20.77 11.38 2.00
C TRP A 320 21.99 11.70 2.89
N PRO A 321 22.11 11.10 4.11
CA PRO A 321 23.17 11.43 5.08
C PRO A 321 24.59 11.03 4.64
#